data_fa6bb9dbe786e5c0a3b4f34f72897d4a
#
_entry.id   fa6bb9dbe786e5c0a3b4f34f72897d4a
#
_cell.length_a   1.000
_cell.length_b   1.000
_cell.length_c   1.000
_cell.angle_alpha   90.00
_cell.angle_beta   90.00
_cell.angle_gamma   90.00
#
_symmetry.space_group_name_H-M   'P 1'
#
loop_
_entity.id
_entity.type
_entity.pdbx_description
1 polymer ?
#
loop_
_entity_poly.entity_id
_entity_poly.type
_entity_poly.pdbx_seq_one_letter_code
_entity_poly.pdbx_strand_id
1 'polypeptide(L)'
;MESLTIIGAGEAGTRAALHLRERNWDGEIILIGQEPHTPYERPPLSKSVLTEGVSPPLLSSAEQLQELQIKFLQGSQVAEIDRQSHRLRLQNDEWFPYDKLLLATGASARRLTCTGSEHALVLRNLDEALALRSLLAPGKHLILIGAGFIGLELAASARKVGCQVTVLEMAPRILGRAVPAEVAEVVASEHKQQGVEIRCDVQLDQIQALKSGYTVKLKNGESITGDLVVAGIGAVPEVALAEAAGLDIENGVSVNVFL
;
A
#
# COMPACT_ATOMS: atom_id res chain seq x y z
N MET A 1 -30.32 -12.78 -14.60
CA MET A 1 -28.90 -12.86 -14.98
C MET A 1 -28.13 -12.76 -13.67
N GLU A 2 -27.18 -13.67 -13.43
CA GLU A 2 -26.42 -13.70 -12.17
C GLU A 2 -25.47 -12.50 -12.10
N SER A 3 -25.31 -11.90 -10.92
CA SER A 3 -24.43 -10.75 -10.70
C SER A 3 -23.25 -11.12 -9.81
N LEU A 4 -22.06 -10.56 -10.10
CA LEU A 4 -20.90 -10.60 -9.23
C LEU A 4 -20.49 -9.19 -8.86
N THR A 5 -20.50 -8.90 -7.56
CA THR A 5 -19.94 -7.66 -7.03
C THR A 5 -18.53 -7.94 -6.51
N ILE A 6 -17.56 -7.11 -6.90
CA ILE A 6 -16.16 -7.20 -6.49
C ILE A 6 -15.81 -5.98 -5.65
N ILE A 7 -15.44 -6.18 -4.40
CA ILE A 7 -15.02 -5.10 -3.49
C ILE A 7 -13.49 -4.99 -3.52
N GLY A 8 -13.00 -3.91 -4.11
CA GLY A 8 -11.59 -3.61 -4.29
C GLY A 8 -11.16 -3.64 -5.76
N ALA A 9 -10.85 -2.46 -6.32
CA ALA A 9 -10.40 -2.27 -7.69
C ALA A 9 -8.85 -2.23 -7.81
N GLY A 10 -8.16 -2.97 -6.95
CA GLY A 10 -6.72 -3.24 -7.09
C GLY A 10 -6.43 -4.37 -8.06
N GLU A 11 -5.19 -4.87 -8.08
CA GLU A 11 -4.73 -5.92 -8.98
C GLU A 11 -5.66 -7.15 -8.99
N ALA A 12 -5.98 -7.69 -7.80
CA ALA A 12 -6.79 -8.91 -7.71
C ALA A 12 -8.22 -8.71 -8.24
N GLY A 13 -8.91 -7.65 -7.78
CA GLY A 13 -10.31 -7.43 -8.18
C GLY A 13 -10.46 -7.06 -9.65
N THR A 14 -9.59 -6.17 -10.16
CA THR A 14 -9.63 -5.78 -11.57
C THR A 14 -9.29 -6.96 -12.48
N ARG A 15 -8.23 -7.75 -12.17
CA ARG A 15 -7.89 -8.94 -12.94
C ARG A 15 -9.00 -10.00 -12.92
N ALA A 16 -9.66 -10.18 -11.77
CA ALA A 16 -10.81 -11.09 -11.68
C ALA A 16 -11.94 -10.65 -12.62
N ALA A 17 -12.30 -9.36 -12.62
CA ALA A 17 -13.33 -8.81 -13.50
C ALA A 17 -12.98 -9.00 -14.99
N LEU A 18 -11.75 -8.65 -15.39
CA LEU A 18 -11.28 -8.80 -16.76
C LEU A 18 -11.26 -10.27 -17.19
N HIS A 19 -10.73 -11.15 -16.34
CA HIS A 19 -10.61 -12.58 -16.66
C HIS A 19 -11.95 -13.28 -16.82
N LEU A 20 -12.97 -12.88 -16.07
CA LEU A 20 -14.34 -13.38 -16.26
C LEU A 20 -14.87 -13.01 -17.64
N ARG A 21 -14.62 -11.81 -18.14
CA ARG A 21 -15.00 -11.42 -19.50
C ARG A 21 -14.22 -12.17 -20.57
N GLU A 22 -12.93 -12.37 -20.38
CA GLU A 22 -12.10 -13.21 -21.26
C GLU A 22 -12.63 -14.66 -21.35
N ARG A 23 -13.24 -15.15 -20.27
CA ARG A 23 -13.87 -16.47 -20.20
C ARG A 23 -15.33 -16.48 -20.66
N ASN A 24 -15.81 -15.39 -21.24
CA ASN A 24 -17.19 -15.24 -21.75
C ASN A 24 -18.27 -15.41 -20.66
N TRP A 25 -17.95 -15.08 -19.40
CA TRP A 25 -18.98 -15.04 -18.38
C TRP A 25 -19.89 -13.84 -18.64
N ASP A 26 -21.20 -14.06 -18.83
CA ASP A 26 -22.19 -13.09 -19.32
C ASP A 26 -22.99 -12.39 -18.19
N GLY A 27 -22.76 -12.77 -16.93
CA GLY A 27 -23.40 -12.11 -15.77
C GLY A 27 -23.00 -10.65 -15.59
N GLU A 28 -23.74 -9.90 -14.78
CA GLU A 28 -23.41 -8.52 -14.42
C GLU A 28 -22.15 -8.49 -13.54
N ILE A 29 -21.16 -7.65 -13.88
CA ILE A 29 -19.98 -7.41 -13.04
C ILE A 29 -20.02 -5.97 -12.53
N ILE A 30 -19.98 -5.84 -11.18
CA ILE A 30 -19.84 -4.55 -10.51
C ILE A 30 -18.49 -4.55 -9.79
N LEU A 31 -17.59 -3.66 -10.19
CA LEU A 31 -16.28 -3.46 -9.56
C LEU A 31 -16.34 -2.18 -8.70
N ILE A 32 -16.06 -2.28 -7.41
CA ILE A 32 -16.12 -1.15 -6.47
C ILE A 32 -14.71 -0.77 -6.05
N GLY A 33 -14.30 0.48 -6.28
CA GLY A 33 -13.00 1.02 -5.92
C GLY A 33 -13.12 2.22 -4.99
N GLN A 34 -12.45 2.16 -3.82
CA GLN A 34 -12.43 3.26 -2.85
C GLN A 34 -11.64 4.47 -3.34
N GLU A 35 -10.57 4.26 -4.10
CA GLU A 35 -9.72 5.32 -4.61
C GLU A 35 -10.42 6.08 -5.76
N PRO A 36 -10.22 7.42 -5.87
CA PRO A 36 -10.80 8.23 -6.94
C PRO A 36 -9.99 8.10 -8.25
N HIS A 37 -9.38 6.96 -8.47
CA HIS A 37 -8.50 6.66 -9.59
C HIS A 37 -8.98 5.45 -10.37
N THR A 38 -8.79 5.45 -11.68
CA THR A 38 -8.92 4.25 -12.52
C THR A 38 -7.94 3.19 -12.03
N PRO A 39 -8.28 1.89 -12.06
CA PRO A 39 -7.41 0.83 -11.55
C PRO A 39 -6.01 0.86 -12.14
N TYR A 40 -4.99 0.87 -11.29
CA TYR A 40 -3.59 1.05 -11.67
C TYR A 40 -2.65 0.06 -10.95
N GLU A 41 -1.46 -0.12 -11.50
CA GLU A 41 -0.40 -0.93 -10.92
C GLU A 41 0.28 -0.22 -9.74
N ARG A 42 0.38 -0.88 -8.58
CA ARG A 42 1.02 -0.30 -7.39
C ARG A 42 2.56 -0.35 -7.38
N PRO A 43 3.25 -1.33 -8.00
CA PRO A 43 4.71 -1.39 -7.95
C PRO A 43 5.44 -0.12 -8.44
N PRO A 44 4.94 0.65 -9.41
CA PRO A 44 5.55 1.90 -9.83
C PRO A 44 5.51 3.04 -8.80
N LEU A 45 4.64 2.95 -7.77
CA LEU A 45 4.45 4.00 -6.77
C LEU A 45 5.74 4.35 -6.01
N SER A 46 6.56 3.35 -5.69
CA SER A 46 7.85 3.53 -5.03
C SER A 46 9.01 3.82 -6.01
N LYS A 47 8.76 3.84 -7.30
CA LYS A 47 9.76 3.93 -8.38
C LYS A 47 9.54 5.14 -9.29
N SER A 48 9.05 4.91 -10.52
CA SER A 48 8.89 5.94 -11.56
C SER A 48 7.92 7.06 -11.19
N VAL A 49 6.87 6.75 -10.42
CA VAL A 49 5.97 7.80 -9.90
C VAL A 49 6.74 8.80 -9.04
N LEU A 50 7.63 8.34 -8.16
CA LEU A 50 8.44 9.23 -7.32
C LEU A 50 9.57 9.94 -8.10
N THR A 51 10.28 9.20 -8.96
CA THR A 51 11.50 9.73 -9.60
C THR A 51 11.20 10.59 -10.83
N GLU A 52 10.19 10.22 -11.62
CA GLU A 52 9.89 10.85 -12.91
C GLU A 52 8.56 11.61 -12.90
N GLY A 53 7.67 11.30 -11.94
CA GLY A 53 6.33 11.89 -11.85
C GLY A 53 5.37 11.43 -12.93
N VAL A 54 5.66 10.28 -13.52
CA VAL A 54 4.77 9.65 -14.50
C VAL A 54 3.62 8.96 -13.79
N SER A 55 2.45 8.93 -14.40
CA SER A 55 1.33 8.14 -13.90
C SER A 55 1.68 6.66 -13.95
N PRO A 56 1.25 5.85 -12.95
CA PRO A 56 1.44 4.41 -13.02
C PRO A 56 0.65 3.82 -14.18
N PRO A 57 1.09 2.69 -14.77
CA PRO A 57 0.32 1.96 -15.76
C PRO A 57 -1.06 1.58 -15.22
N LEU A 58 -2.08 1.68 -16.07
CA LEU A 58 -3.43 1.26 -15.72
C LEU A 58 -3.55 -0.27 -15.83
N LEU A 59 -4.29 -0.87 -14.91
CA LEU A 59 -4.72 -2.27 -15.02
C LEU A 59 -5.81 -2.43 -16.09
N SER A 60 -6.64 -1.41 -16.22
CA SER A 60 -7.66 -1.26 -17.27
C SER A 60 -8.04 0.21 -17.38
N SER A 61 -8.32 0.69 -18.58
CA SER A 61 -8.86 2.04 -18.77
C SER A 61 -10.37 2.06 -18.48
N ALA A 62 -10.92 3.25 -18.26
CA ALA A 62 -12.36 3.42 -18.07
C ALA A 62 -13.16 2.98 -19.30
N GLU A 63 -12.64 3.27 -20.49
CA GLU A 63 -13.21 2.86 -21.77
C GLU A 63 -13.22 1.34 -21.91
N GLN A 64 -12.12 0.67 -21.57
CA GLN A 64 -12.03 -0.79 -21.61
C GLN A 64 -13.03 -1.45 -20.63
N LEU A 65 -13.16 -0.92 -19.42
CA LEU A 65 -14.15 -1.43 -18.46
C LEU A 65 -15.57 -1.28 -19.02
N GLN A 66 -15.88 -0.16 -19.66
CA GLN A 66 -17.17 0.10 -20.29
C GLN A 66 -17.43 -0.84 -21.48
N GLU A 67 -16.48 -1.00 -22.39
CA GLU A 67 -16.57 -1.93 -23.55
C GLU A 67 -16.82 -3.37 -23.10
N LEU A 68 -16.19 -3.77 -22.00
CA LEU A 68 -16.35 -5.08 -21.39
C LEU A 68 -17.62 -5.18 -20.50
N GLN A 69 -18.45 -4.14 -20.46
CA GLN A 69 -19.66 -4.10 -19.64
C GLN A 69 -19.38 -4.42 -18.15
N ILE A 70 -18.27 -3.90 -17.62
CA ILE A 70 -17.92 -3.93 -16.19
C ILE A 70 -18.34 -2.59 -15.61
N LYS A 71 -19.34 -2.60 -14.73
CA LYS A 71 -19.80 -1.39 -14.04
C LYS A 71 -18.78 -1.04 -12.95
N PHE A 72 -18.00 0.03 -13.17
CA PHE A 72 -17.01 0.50 -12.19
C PHE A 72 -17.58 1.62 -11.33
N LEU A 73 -17.67 1.39 -10.01
CA LEU A 73 -18.04 2.39 -9.00
C LEU A 73 -16.75 2.97 -8.40
N GLN A 74 -16.23 4.00 -9.05
CA GLN A 74 -15.02 4.70 -8.67
C GLN A 74 -15.27 5.60 -7.46
N GLY A 75 -14.29 5.72 -6.55
CA GLY A 75 -14.39 6.56 -5.35
C GLY A 75 -15.47 6.09 -4.37
N SER A 76 -15.86 4.83 -4.46
CA SER A 76 -16.96 4.27 -3.68
C SER A 76 -16.43 3.28 -2.64
N GLN A 77 -16.76 3.50 -1.38
CA GLN A 77 -16.36 2.63 -0.27
C GLN A 77 -17.55 1.84 0.26
N VAL A 78 -17.37 0.53 0.39
CA VAL A 78 -18.35 -0.34 1.05
C VAL A 78 -18.21 -0.19 2.56
N ALA A 79 -19.31 0.11 3.23
CA ALA A 79 -19.38 0.30 4.67
C ALA A 79 -19.88 -0.96 5.40
N GLU A 80 -20.70 -1.78 4.73
CA GLU A 80 -21.35 -2.93 5.37
C GLU A 80 -21.71 -4.01 4.34
N ILE A 81 -21.66 -5.28 4.78
CA ILE A 81 -22.13 -6.44 4.03
C ILE A 81 -23.21 -7.15 4.86
N ASP A 82 -24.46 -7.15 4.37
CA ASP A 82 -25.55 -7.96 4.90
C ASP A 82 -25.61 -9.29 4.13
N ARG A 83 -24.99 -10.33 4.70
CA ARG A 83 -24.93 -11.67 4.09
C ARG A 83 -26.28 -12.37 4.05
N GLN A 84 -27.19 -12.06 4.99
CA GLN A 84 -28.51 -12.71 5.05
C GLN A 84 -29.42 -12.21 3.95
N SER A 85 -29.38 -10.89 3.67
CA SER A 85 -30.19 -10.27 2.65
C SER A 85 -29.47 -10.14 1.30
N HIS A 86 -28.25 -10.66 1.16
CA HIS A 86 -27.42 -10.57 -0.05
C HIS A 86 -27.31 -9.15 -0.59
N ARG A 87 -26.95 -8.19 0.27
CA ARG A 87 -26.77 -6.79 -0.11
C ARG A 87 -25.59 -6.15 0.61
N LEU A 88 -25.03 -5.12 0.01
CA LEU A 88 -24.00 -4.30 0.61
C LEU A 88 -24.42 -2.83 0.68
N ARG A 89 -23.88 -2.10 1.64
CA ARG A 89 -24.13 -0.67 1.82
C ARG A 89 -22.84 0.10 1.54
N LEU A 90 -22.95 1.15 0.71
CA LEU A 90 -21.88 2.12 0.51
C LEU A 90 -21.87 3.17 1.64
N GLN A 91 -20.78 3.92 1.77
CA GLN A 91 -20.68 5.00 2.75
C GLN A 91 -21.70 6.14 2.57
N ASN A 92 -22.27 6.29 1.37
CA ASN A 92 -23.35 7.24 1.08
C ASN A 92 -24.74 6.70 1.42
N ASP A 93 -24.82 5.59 2.18
CA ASP A 93 -26.05 4.87 2.59
C ASP A 93 -26.83 4.21 1.45
N GLU A 94 -26.26 4.12 0.26
CA GLU A 94 -26.87 3.41 -0.88
C GLU A 94 -26.70 1.90 -0.73
N TRP A 95 -27.79 1.14 -0.89
CA TRP A 95 -27.80 -0.32 -0.81
C TRP A 95 -27.81 -0.97 -2.19
N PHE A 96 -26.96 -1.97 -2.39
CA PHE A 96 -26.87 -2.75 -3.62
C PHE A 96 -27.10 -4.23 -3.33
N PRO A 97 -27.95 -4.92 -4.06
CA PRO A 97 -28.04 -6.38 -4.01
C PRO A 97 -26.85 -7.02 -4.74
N TYR A 98 -26.51 -8.26 -4.37
CA TYR A 98 -25.55 -9.09 -5.08
C TYR A 98 -25.99 -10.57 -5.04
N ASP A 99 -25.68 -11.33 -6.11
CA ASP A 99 -25.83 -12.78 -6.08
C ASP A 99 -24.54 -13.42 -5.56
N LYS A 100 -23.39 -12.95 -6.07
CA LYS A 100 -22.04 -13.36 -5.65
C LYS A 100 -21.21 -12.15 -5.24
N LEU A 101 -20.35 -12.35 -4.27
CA LEU A 101 -19.48 -11.30 -3.73
C LEU A 101 -18.02 -11.80 -3.68
N LEU A 102 -17.11 -11.01 -4.29
CA LEU A 102 -15.67 -11.23 -4.18
C LEU A 102 -15.05 -10.13 -3.32
N LEU A 103 -14.38 -10.51 -2.24
CA LEU A 103 -13.61 -9.61 -1.39
C LEU A 103 -12.16 -9.54 -1.91
N ALA A 104 -11.79 -8.41 -2.49
CA ALA A 104 -10.46 -8.09 -2.96
C ALA A 104 -9.93 -6.79 -2.31
N THR A 105 -10.22 -6.62 -1.02
CA THR A 105 -9.99 -5.40 -0.23
C THR A 105 -8.51 -5.05 -0.07
N GLY A 106 -7.61 -6.01 -0.27
CA GLY A 106 -6.17 -5.79 -0.24
C GLY A 106 -5.60 -5.61 1.17
N ALA A 107 -4.74 -4.62 1.31
CA ALA A 107 -4.04 -4.34 2.57
C ALA A 107 -3.71 -2.85 2.68
N SER A 108 -3.64 -2.31 3.89
CA SER A 108 -3.12 -0.98 4.21
C SER A 108 -1.65 -1.02 4.64
N ALA A 109 -0.97 0.12 4.60
CA ALA A 109 0.36 0.24 5.17
C ALA A 109 0.28 0.14 6.70
N ARG A 110 1.16 -0.68 7.29
CA ARG A 110 1.30 -0.77 8.75
C ARG A 110 1.83 0.56 9.27
N ARG A 111 1.14 1.12 10.27
CA ARG A 111 1.55 2.36 10.93
C ARG A 111 2.40 2.07 12.17
N LEU A 112 3.27 3.01 12.50
CA LEU A 112 4.00 3.02 13.77
C LEU A 112 3.03 3.26 14.94
N THR A 113 3.42 2.78 16.13
CA THR A 113 2.63 2.93 17.38
C THR A 113 3.34 3.74 18.45
N CYS A 114 4.54 4.27 18.16
CA CYS A 114 5.29 5.12 19.11
C CYS A 114 4.70 6.53 19.18
N THR A 115 5.10 7.29 20.19
CA THR A 115 4.77 8.72 20.31
C THR A 115 5.26 9.48 19.07
N GLY A 116 4.40 10.31 18.47
CA GLY A 116 4.69 11.08 17.28
C GLY A 116 4.61 10.26 15.96
N SER A 117 4.06 9.06 16.03
CA SER A 117 3.89 8.19 14.85
C SER A 117 3.03 8.82 13.73
N GLU A 118 2.16 9.77 14.07
CA GLU A 118 1.35 10.55 13.13
C GLU A 118 2.19 11.41 12.17
N HIS A 119 3.44 11.69 12.51
CA HIS A 119 4.38 12.43 11.66
C HIS A 119 5.05 11.56 10.59
N ALA A 120 4.94 10.24 10.70
CA ALA A 120 5.49 9.32 9.71
C ALA A 120 4.52 9.14 8.55
N LEU A 121 4.95 9.48 7.35
CA LEU A 121 4.25 9.19 6.11
C LEU A 121 4.31 7.69 5.83
N VAL A 122 3.40 7.22 5.00
CA VAL A 122 3.37 5.84 4.49
C VAL A 122 3.25 5.87 2.96
N LEU A 123 3.47 4.74 2.32
CA LEU A 123 3.29 4.59 0.88
C LEU A 123 2.49 3.33 0.56
N ARG A 124 1.28 3.51 0.07
CA ARG A 124 0.40 2.41 -0.34
C ARG A 124 -0.42 2.72 -1.59
N ASN A 125 -0.87 3.97 -1.76
CA ASN A 125 -1.74 4.41 -2.85
C ASN A 125 -1.12 5.56 -3.65
N LEU A 126 -1.77 5.94 -4.75
CA LEU A 126 -1.27 6.97 -5.66
C LEU A 126 -1.21 8.35 -4.99
N ASP A 127 -2.21 8.72 -4.19
CA ASP A 127 -2.24 10.03 -3.53
C ASP A 127 -1.08 10.18 -2.54
N GLU A 128 -0.78 9.11 -1.78
CA GLU A 128 0.38 9.07 -0.88
C GLU A 128 1.70 9.17 -1.65
N ALA A 129 1.80 8.50 -2.82
CA ALA A 129 2.99 8.60 -3.67
C ALA A 129 3.19 10.02 -4.22
N LEU A 130 2.12 10.66 -4.69
CA LEU A 130 2.16 12.04 -5.20
C LEU A 130 2.48 13.04 -4.09
N ALA A 131 1.88 12.89 -2.91
CA ALA A 131 2.19 13.70 -1.74
C ALA A 131 3.66 13.53 -1.33
N LEU A 132 4.16 12.30 -1.22
CA LEU A 132 5.56 12.04 -0.90
C LEU A 132 6.50 12.64 -1.95
N ARG A 133 6.19 12.45 -3.23
CA ARG A 133 6.98 13.03 -4.33
C ARG A 133 7.13 14.54 -4.22
N SER A 134 6.06 15.25 -3.85
CA SER A 134 6.10 16.72 -3.70
C SER A 134 7.02 17.22 -2.59
N LEU A 135 7.35 16.35 -1.64
CA LEU A 135 8.21 16.64 -0.50
C LEU A 135 9.67 16.25 -0.74
N LEU A 136 9.95 15.33 -1.67
CA LEU A 136 11.30 14.93 -2.03
C LEU A 136 11.98 16.01 -2.87
N ALA A 137 13.19 16.42 -2.50
CA ALA A 137 13.98 17.40 -3.24
C ALA A 137 15.48 17.18 -2.95
N PRO A 138 16.37 17.64 -3.86
CA PRO A 138 17.83 17.57 -3.64
C PRO A 138 18.21 18.22 -2.31
N GLY A 139 19.07 17.54 -1.55
CA GLY A 139 19.57 18.02 -0.25
C GLY A 139 18.65 17.76 0.94
N LYS A 140 17.39 17.37 0.73
CA LYS A 140 16.49 16.94 1.80
C LYS A 140 16.96 15.63 2.42
N HIS A 141 16.80 15.49 3.73
CA HIS A 141 17.12 14.27 4.45
C HIS A 141 15.85 13.46 4.77
N LEU A 142 15.76 12.28 4.15
CA LEU A 142 14.69 11.31 4.37
C LEU A 142 15.13 10.25 5.39
N ILE A 143 14.37 10.11 6.46
CA ILE A 143 14.51 9.00 7.42
C ILE A 143 13.47 7.94 7.08
N LEU A 144 13.93 6.74 6.73
CA LEU A 144 13.07 5.59 6.45
C LEU A 144 13.10 4.63 7.64
N ILE A 145 11.92 4.24 8.11
CA ILE A 145 11.75 3.26 9.19
C ILE A 145 11.27 1.95 8.56
N GLY A 146 12.13 0.93 8.60
CA GLY A 146 11.94 -0.38 7.98
C GLY A 146 12.75 -0.55 6.69
N ALA A 147 13.52 -1.64 6.64
CA ALA A 147 14.37 -2.03 5.50
C ALA A 147 13.80 -3.26 4.77
N GLY A 148 12.47 -3.31 4.57
CA GLY A 148 11.82 -4.23 3.64
C GLY A 148 11.90 -3.74 2.19
N PHE A 149 11.30 -4.48 1.25
CA PHE A 149 11.33 -4.13 -0.19
C PHE A 149 10.91 -2.69 -0.46
N ILE A 150 9.74 -2.25 0.04
CA ILE A 150 9.22 -0.89 -0.22
C ILE A 150 10.15 0.17 0.39
N GLY A 151 10.65 -0.05 1.61
CA GLY A 151 11.59 0.88 2.25
C GLY A 151 12.88 1.05 1.43
N LEU A 152 13.46 -0.03 0.93
CA LEU A 152 14.67 0.02 0.11
C LEU A 152 14.41 0.61 -1.29
N GLU A 153 13.28 0.32 -1.93
CA GLU A 153 12.88 0.95 -3.19
C GLU A 153 12.71 2.48 -3.02
N LEU A 154 12.07 2.90 -1.91
CA LEU A 154 11.96 4.32 -1.56
C LEU A 154 13.33 4.95 -1.33
N ALA A 155 14.24 4.26 -0.62
CA ALA A 155 15.61 4.73 -0.42
C ALA A 155 16.31 4.98 -1.75
N ALA A 156 16.23 4.02 -2.68
CA ALA A 156 16.82 4.14 -4.01
C ALA A 156 16.20 5.30 -4.81
N SER A 157 14.87 5.44 -4.77
CA SER A 157 14.16 6.52 -5.47
C SER A 157 14.49 7.90 -4.90
N ALA A 158 14.52 8.04 -3.58
CA ALA A 158 14.89 9.29 -2.92
C ALA A 158 16.35 9.69 -3.22
N ARG A 159 17.28 8.71 -3.29
CA ARG A 159 18.67 8.97 -3.72
C ARG A 159 18.75 9.46 -5.15
N LYS A 160 17.98 8.89 -6.07
CA LYS A 160 17.89 9.37 -7.46
C LYS A 160 17.39 10.83 -7.56
N VAL A 161 16.48 11.23 -6.68
CA VAL A 161 15.99 12.62 -6.59
C VAL A 161 17.01 13.54 -5.93
N GLY A 162 18.08 13.01 -5.31
CA GLY A 162 19.14 13.79 -4.67
C GLY A 162 18.96 13.98 -3.16
N CYS A 163 18.08 13.24 -2.52
CA CYS A 163 17.90 13.27 -1.08
C CYS A 163 19.09 12.58 -0.37
N GLN A 164 19.43 13.01 0.85
CA GLN A 164 20.13 12.18 1.81
C GLN A 164 19.16 11.16 2.38
N VAL A 165 19.61 9.93 2.63
CA VAL A 165 18.72 8.86 3.12
C VAL A 165 19.38 8.07 4.24
N THR A 166 18.67 7.98 5.36
CA THR A 166 18.98 7.07 6.48
C THR A 166 17.87 6.06 6.63
N VAL A 167 18.20 4.77 6.58
CA VAL A 167 17.27 3.65 6.79
C VAL A 167 17.51 3.08 8.19
N LEU A 168 16.44 2.98 8.98
CA LEU A 168 16.45 2.43 10.33
C LEU A 168 15.70 1.09 10.32
N GLU A 169 16.37 0.02 10.73
CA GLU A 169 15.81 -1.33 10.76
C GLU A 169 15.98 -1.94 12.16
N MET A 170 14.89 -2.49 12.68
CA MET A 170 14.91 -3.13 14.00
C MET A 170 15.59 -4.51 13.97
N ALA A 171 15.51 -5.20 12.85
CA ALA A 171 16.16 -6.50 12.66
C ALA A 171 17.69 -6.34 12.47
N PRO A 172 18.49 -7.41 12.70
CA PRO A 172 19.94 -7.36 12.54
C PRO A 172 20.39 -7.21 11.08
N ARG A 173 19.50 -7.35 10.11
CA ARG A 173 19.79 -7.16 8.69
C ARG A 173 18.57 -6.67 7.91
N ILE A 174 18.81 -6.02 6.79
CA ILE A 174 17.78 -5.66 5.82
C ILE A 174 17.12 -6.92 5.23
N LEU A 175 15.87 -6.82 4.74
CA LEU A 175 15.12 -7.90 4.10
C LEU A 175 15.07 -9.20 4.93
N GLY A 176 15.21 -9.11 6.27
CA GLY A 176 15.47 -10.22 7.17
C GLY A 176 14.54 -11.43 7.06
N ARG A 177 13.31 -11.21 6.64
CA ARG A 177 12.27 -12.25 6.46
C ARG A 177 12.00 -12.61 5.00
N ALA A 178 12.61 -11.91 4.05
CA ALA A 178 12.24 -11.97 2.65
C ALA A 178 13.27 -12.71 1.77
N VAL A 179 14.54 -12.65 2.14
CA VAL A 179 15.64 -13.24 1.34
C VAL A 179 16.72 -13.86 2.24
N PRO A 180 17.56 -14.80 1.73
CA PRO A 180 18.76 -15.29 2.42
C PRO A 180 19.74 -14.17 2.79
N ALA A 181 20.62 -14.41 3.75
CA ALA A 181 21.55 -13.41 4.26
C ALA A 181 22.51 -12.88 3.17
N GLU A 182 23.00 -13.77 2.34
CA GLU A 182 23.95 -13.46 1.26
C GLU A 182 23.33 -12.49 0.23
N VAL A 183 22.04 -12.67 -0.08
CA VAL A 183 21.31 -11.76 -0.97
C VAL A 183 21.09 -10.40 -0.29
N ALA A 184 20.75 -10.40 0.99
CA ALA A 184 20.58 -9.17 1.76
C ALA A 184 21.89 -8.35 1.83
N GLU A 185 23.04 -9.00 1.98
CA GLU A 185 24.35 -8.35 1.99
C GLU A 185 24.69 -7.66 0.67
N VAL A 186 24.40 -8.32 -0.46
CA VAL A 186 24.58 -7.72 -1.79
C VAL A 186 23.72 -6.46 -1.95
N VAL A 187 22.44 -6.55 -1.57
CA VAL A 187 21.51 -5.40 -1.65
C VAL A 187 21.95 -4.27 -0.70
N ALA A 188 22.37 -4.61 0.54
CA ALA A 188 22.86 -3.62 1.50
C ALA A 188 24.11 -2.91 1.01
N SER A 189 25.04 -3.67 0.41
CA SER A 189 26.28 -3.12 -0.16
C SER A 189 25.98 -2.13 -1.28
N GLU A 190 25.07 -2.48 -2.20
CA GLU A 190 24.68 -1.59 -3.30
C GLU A 190 24.06 -0.29 -2.77
N HIS A 191 23.11 -0.38 -1.82
CA HIS A 191 22.50 0.82 -1.22
C HIS A 191 23.56 1.72 -0.53
N LYS A 192 24.52 1.12 0.20
CA LYS A 192 25.60 1.88 0.83
C LYS A 192 26.52 2.55 -0.20
N GLN A 193 26.86 1.87 -1.29
CA GLN A 193 27.65 2.45 -2.39
C GLN A 193 26.93 3.64 -3.04
N GLN A 194 25.59 3.59 -3.11
CA GLN A 194 24.77 4.71 -3.59
C GLN A 194 24.52 5.80 -2.53
N GLY A 195 25.18 5.72 -1.37
CA GLY A 195 25.13 6.72 -0.31
C GLY A 195 23.91 6.65 0.59
N VAL A 196 23.27 5.48 0.71
CA VAL A 196 22.25 5.24 1.73
C VAL A 196 22.92 4.83 3.03
N GLU A 197 22.64 5.55 4.12
CA GLU A 197 23.02 5.13 5.46
C GLU A 197 22.03 4.07 5.95
N ILE A 198 22.50 2.86 6.28
CA ILE A 198 21.67 1.78 6.83
C ILE A 198 22.10 1.47 8.25
N ARG A 199 21.18 1.57 9.19
CA ARG A 199 21.35 1.22 10.60
C ARG A 199 20.40 0.08 10.97
N CYS A 200 20.95 -1.09 11.22
CA CYS A 200 20.25 -2.26 11.76
C CYS A 200 20.38 -2.35 13.27
N ASP A 201 19.61 -3.24 13.90
CA ASP A 201 19.54 -3.43 15.35
C ASP A 201 19.13 -2.16 16.12
N VAL A 202 18.35 -1.26 15.49
CA VAL A 202 17.90 -0.02 16.13
C VAL A 202 16.42 -0.08 16.44
N GLN A 203 16.04 0.36 17.64
CA GLN A 203 14.64 0.44 18.06
C GLN A 203 14.22 1.89 18.16
N LEU A 204 13.13 2.21 17.47
CA LEU A 204 12.49 3.52 17.54
C LEU A 204 11.86 3.72 18.92
N ASP A 205 12.03 4.89 19.47
CA ASP A 205 11.37 5.34 20.70
C ASP A 205 10.24 6.32 20.38
N GLN A 206 10.58 7.46 19.75
CA GLN A 206 9.58 8.48 19.40
C GLN A 206 10.00 9.29 18.18
N ILE A 207 9.02 9.96 17.56
CA ILE A 207 9.21 10.97 16.53
C ILE A 207 8.76 12.31 17.09
N GLN A 208 9.59 13.34 16.97
CA GLN A 208 9.30 14.67 17.45
C GLN A 208 9.34 15.68 16.30
N ALA A 209 8.26 16.44 16.11
CA ALA A 209 8.26 17.54 15.16
C ALA A 209 9.15 18.68 15.68
N LEU A 210 9.90 19.29 14.76
CA LEU A 210 10.70 20.49 14.99
C LEU A 210 10.04 21.68 14.27
N LYS A 211 10.62 22.88 14.42
CA LYS A 211 10.22 24.05 13.60
C LYS A 211 10.37 23.78 12.11
N SER A 212 11.36 22.97 11.73
CA SER A 212 11.58 22.49 10.37
C SER A 212 12.06 21.04 10.45
N GLY A 213 11.28 20.10 9.89
CA GLY A 213 11.60 18.68 9.90
C GLY A 213 11.25 17.97 11.22
N TYR A 214 11.95 16.87 11.47
CA TYR A 214 11.65 15.92 12.53
C TYR A 214 12.92 15.39 13.18
N THR A 215 12.83 15.02 14.45
CA THR A 215 13.83 14.22 15.16
C THR A 215 13.26 12.85 15.46
N VAL A 216 13.95 11.82 15.02
CA VAL A 216 13.68 10.42 15.36
C VAL A 216 14.61 10.03 16.51
N LYS A 217 14.03 9.69 17.67
CA LYS A 217 14.79 9.22 18.84
C LYS A 217 14.77 7.70 18.88
N LEU A 218 15.92 7.12 19.20
CA LEU A 218 16.12 5.69 19.36
C LEU A 218 16.19 5.33 20.85
N LYS A 219 15.83 4.09 21.20
CA LYS A 219 15.85 3.63 22.60
C LYS A 219 17.25 3.60 23.22
N ASN A 220 18.30 3.58 22.41
CA ASN A 220 19.68 3.69 22.90
C ASN A 220 20.12 5.14 23.26
N GLY A 221 19.20 6.12 23.12
CA GLY A 221 19.44 7.53 23.39
C GLY A 221 19.94 8.35 22.21
N GLU A 222 20.26 7.72 21.08
CA GLU A 222 20.63 8.44 19.86
C GLU A 222 19.44 9.16 19.25
N SER A 223 19.73 10.21 18.48
CA SER A 223 18.72 10.99 17.76
C SER A 223 19.20 11.29 16.35
N ILE A 224 18.29 11.18 15.39
CA ILE A 224 18.55 11.46 13.99
C ILE A 224 17.55 12.55 13.56
N THR A 225 18.08 13.60 12.94
CA THR A 225 17.24 14.71 12.45
C THR A 225 17.15 14.64 10.93
N GLY A 226 15.95 14.82 10.40
CA GLY A 226 15.69 14.83 8.96
C GLY A 226 14.49 15.70 8.62
N ASP A 227 14.30 15.93 7.33
CA ASP A 227 13.19 16.74 6.81
C ASP A 227 11.89 15.92 6.72
N LEU A 228 11.99 14.63 6.49
CA LEU A 228 10.89 13.70 6.25
C LEU A 228 11.10 12.39 7.01
N VAL A 229 10.01 11.81 7.49
CA VAL A 229 9.99 10.46 8.06
C VAL A 229 8.96 9.62 7.32
N VAL A 230 9.36 8.44 6.82
CA VAL A 230 8.47 7.50 6.15
C VAL A 230 8.56 6.14 6.80
N ALA A 231 7.42 5.51 7.06
CA ALA A 231 7.34 4.17 7.62
C ALA A 231 7.06 3.13 6.51
N GLY A 232 8.01 2.20 6.35
CA GLY A 232 7.92 1.04 5.43
C GLY A 232 8.02 -0.29 6.20
N ILE A 233 7.20 -0.45 7.26
CA ILE A 233 7.28 -1.57 8.21
C ILE A 233 6.35 -2.75 7.91
N GLY A 234 5.82 -2.81 6.69
CA GLY A 234 4.95 -3.87 6.21
C GLY A 234 3.52 -3.43 5.95
N ALA A 235 2.65 -4.40 5.72
CA ALA A 235 1.24 -4.19 5.43
C ALA A 235 0.35 -4.98 6.40
N VAL A 236 -0.91 -4.57 6.49
CA VAL A 236 -1.96 -5.23 7.28
C VAL A 236 -3.11 -5.54 6.33
N PRO A 237 -3.56 -6.80 6.23
CA PRO A 237 -4.75 -7.15 5.43
C PRO A 237 -5.98 -6.34 5.85
N GLU A 238 -6.75 -5.89 4.87
CA GLU A 238 -8.01 -5.16 5.10
C GLU A 238 -9.14 -6.18 5.35
N VAL A 239 -9.30 -6.57 6.59
CA VAL A 239 -10.24 -7.63 7.02
C VAL A 239 -11.47 -7.09 7.75
N ALA A 240 -11.48 -5.81 8.13
CA ALA A 240 -12.52 -5.24 8.99
C ALA A 240 -13.94 -5.43 8.43
N LEU A 241 -14.12 -5.26 7.11
CA LEU A 241 -15.40 -5.47 6.44
C LEU A 241 -15.86 -6.94 6.49
N ALA A 242 -14.93 -7.88 6.31
CA ALA A 242 -15.18 -9.31 6.37
C ALA A 242 -15.50 -9.76 7.81
N GLU A 243 -14.74 -9.27 8.77
CA GLU A 243 -14.95 -9.55 10.20
C GLU A 243 -16.31 -9.03 10.68
N ALA A 244 -16.68 -7.80 10.32
CA ALA A 244 -17.98 -7.22 10.63
C ALA A 244 -19.14 -8.01 9.98
N ALA A 245 -18.90 -8.63 8.83
CA ALA A 245 -19.85 -9.52 8.15
C ALA A 245 -19.89 -10.96 8.75
N GLY A 246 -19.13 -11.23 9.80
CA GLY A 246 -19.09 -12.52 10.48
C GLY A 246 -18.34 -13.62 9.69
N LEU A 247 -17.29 -13.24 8.95
CA LEU A 247 -16.37 -14.18 8.33
C LEU A 247 -15.19 -14.47 9.28
N ASP A 248 -14.65 -15.68 9.21
CA ASP A 248 -13.51 -16.08 10.01
C ASP A 248 -12.23 -15.38 9.53
N ILE A 249 -11.47 -14.83 10.49
CA ILE A 249 -10.26 -14.08 10.25
C ILE A 249 -9.08 -14.72 11.01
N GLU A 250 -7.96 -14.88 10.31
CA GLU A 250 -6.65 -15.19 10.90
C GLU A 250 -5.63 -14.09 10.56
N ASN A 251 -4.73 -14.36 9.62
CA ASN A 251 -3.82 -13.37 9.02
C ASN A 251 -4.36 -12.93 7.64
N GLY A 252 -5.67 -12.68 7.56
CA GLY A 252 -6.47 -12.43 6.38
C GLY A 252 -7.84 -13.07 6.57
N VAL A 253 -8.67 -13.02 5.53
CA VAL A 253 -9.95 -13.75 5.53
C VAL A 253 -9.66 -15.24 5.35
N SER A 254 -10.17 -16.08 6.25
CA SER A 254 -10.02 -17.54 6.15
C SER A 254 -10.88 -18.07 5.00
N VAL A 255 -10.27 -18.85 4.13
CA VAL A 255 -10.91 -19.43 2.95
C VAL A 255 -10.71 -20.94 2.90
N ASN A 256 -11.56 -21.63 2.18
CA ASN A 256 -11.39 -23.05 1.88
C ASN A 256 -10.63 -23.25 0.54
N VAL A 257 -10.59 -24.49 0.02
CA VAL A 257 -9.88 -24.81 -1.25
C VAL A 257 -10.51 -24.20 -2.51
N PHE A 258 -11.66 -23.60 -2.40
CA PHE A 258 -12.38 -22.94 -3.52
C PHE A 258 -12.41 -21.41 -3.42
N LEU A 259 -11.81 -20.83 -2.34
CA LEU A 259 -11.83 -19.43 -1.92
C LEU A 259 -13.07 -19.01 -1.12
#